data_9361559d89e83785e199e580a1baf343
#
_entry.id   9361559d89e83785e199e580a1baf343
#
_cell.length_a   1.000
_cell.length_b   1.000
_cell.length_c   1.000
_cell.angle_alpha   90.00
_cell.angle_beta   90.00
_cell.angle_gamma   90.00
#
_symmetry.space_group_name_H-M   'P 1'
#
loop_
_entity.id
_entity.type
_entity.pdbx_description
1 polymer ?
#
loop_
_entity_poly.entity_id
_entity_poly.type
_entity_poly.pdbx_seq_one_letter_code
_entity_poly.pdbx_strand_id
1 'polypeptide(L)'
;MFRPKKIRWIALPTAAGVVVLFTAISFGLHGSKGFDNSGQFERGDQTAMIGLGILIGLGILAFCRPRVTADADHIKIRNVVGGYDLPWSVVRAVRFDRNSPWAQLELHDDEQVSIHALQAADKDYAVEGVRALRALHSAAVDA
;
A
#
# COMPACT_ATOMS: atom_id res chain seq x y z
N MET A 1 4.66 11.97 10.65
CA MET A 1 3.78 11.02 9.96
C MET A 1 4.05 11.05 8.46
N PHE A 2 4.48 9.93 7.87
CA PHE A 2 4.77 9.81 6.44
C PHE A 2 3.80 8.83 5.78
N ARG A 3 3.41 9.14 4.53
CA ARG A 3 2.53 8.33 3.69
C ARG A 3 3.04 8.33 2.25
N PRO A 4 2.89 7.23 1.50
CA PRO A 4 3.33 7.19 0.10
C PRO A 4 2.48 8.18 -0.72
N LYS A 5 3.15 9.11 -1.39
CA LYS A 5 2.47 10.17 -2.16
C LYS A 5 2.11 9.70 -3.57
N LYS A 6 3.08 9.17 -4.31
CA LYS A 6 2.88 8.79 -5.73
C LYS A 6 1.88 7.67 -5.91
N ILE A 7 1.93 6.63 -5.06
CA ILE A 7 1.03 5.50 -5.17
C ILE A 7 -0.44 5.92 -5.03
N ARG A 8 -0.74 6.93 -4.21
CA ARG A 8 -2.11 7.44 -4.05
C ARG A 8 -2.63 8.11 -5.31
N TRP A 9 -1.78 8.89 -5.99
CA TRP A 9 -2.13 9.57 -7.24
C TRP A 9 -2.36 8.59 -8.40
N ILE A 10 -1.71 7.44 -8.37
CA ILE A 10 -1.89 6.38 -9.36
C ILE A 10 -3.04 5.45 -8.98
N ALA A 11 -3.09 5.00 -7.72
CA ALA A 11 -4.07 4.01 -7.27
C ALA A 11 -5.52 4.52 -7.32
N LEU A 12 -5.76 5.80 -6.99
CA LEU A 12 -7.12 6.36 -7.03
C LEU A 12 -7.73 6.34 -8.43
N PRO A 13 -7.10 6.90 -9.49
CA PRO A 13 -7.67 6.85 -10.83
C PRO A 13 -7.68 5.43 -11.39
N THR A 14 -6.70 4.59 -11.05
CA THR A 14 -6.68 3.19 -11.49
C THR A 14 -7.85 2.41 -10.89
N ALA A 15 -8.10 2.53 -9.59
CA ALA A 15 -9.23 1.89 -8.93
C ALA A 15 -10.56 2.34 -9.55
N ALA A 16 -10.75 3.64 -9.75
CA ALA A 16 -11.93 4.19 -10.40
C ALA A 16 -12.07 3.66 -11.84
N GLY A 17 -10.98 3.64 -12.61
CA GLY A 17 -10.96 3.12 -13.98
C GLY A 17 -11.34 1.64 -14.06
N VAL A 18 -10.88 0.82 -13.12
CA VAL A 18 -11.25 -0.60 -13.05
C VAL A 18 -12.74 -0.77 -12.77
N VAL A 19 -13.30 -0.04 -11.81
CA VAL A 19 -14.74 -0.11 -11.50
C VAL A 19 -15.58 0.32 -12.71
N VAL A 20 -15.21 1.43 -13.36
CA VAL A 20 -15.90 1.93 -14.55
C VAL A 20 -15.81 0.91 -15.70
N LEU A 21 -14.63 0.33 -15.94
CA LEU A 21 -14.40 -0.67 -16.97
C LEU A 21 -15.29 -1.90 -16.77
N PHE A 22 -15.28 -2.49 -15.58
CA PHE A 22 -16.09 -3.67 -15.26
C PHE A 22 -17.59 -3.37 -15.36
N THR A 23 -18.01 -2.18 -14.93
CA THR A 23 -19.39 -1.72 -15.06
C THR A 23 -19.77 -1.58 -16.54
N ALA A 24 -18.94 -0.91 -17.35
CA ALA A 24 -19.22 -0.71 -18.78
C ALA A 24 -19.29 -2.03 -19.54
N ILE A 25 -18.35 -2.96 -19.28
CA ILE A 25 -18.36 -4.30 -19.89
C ILE A 25 -19.63 -5.05 -19.46
N SER A 26 -20.02 -4.98 -18.18
CA SER A 26 -21.20 -5.62 -17.64
C SER A 26 -22.49 -5.17 -18.36
N PHE A 27 -22.63 -3.88 -18.62
CA PHE A 27 -23.77 -3.35 -19.38
C PHE A 27 -23.70 -3.71 -20.87
N GLY A 28 -22.50 -3.71 -21.47
CA GLY A 28 -22.30 -4.08 -22.87
C GLY A 28 -22.58 -5.55 -23.17
N LEU A 29 -22.39 -6.43 -22.18
CA LEU A 29 -22.64 -7.87 -22.32
C LEU A 29 -24.08 -8.29 -21.96
N HIS A 30 -24.85 -7.38 -21.36
CA HIS A 30 -26.21 -7.70 -20.92
C HIS A 30 -27.06 -8.16 -22.10
N GLY A 31 -27.67 -9.35 -22.00
CA GLY A 31 -28.46 -9.97 -23.04
C GLY A 31 -27.65 -10.63 -24.17
N SER A 32 -26.32 -10.56 -24.14
CA SER A 32 -25.46 -11.25 -25.09
C SER A 32 -25.41 -12.75 -24.80
N LYS A 33 -25.37 -13.58 -25.86
CA LYS A 33 -25.14 -15.01 -25.74
C LYS A 33 -23.66 -15.27 -25.42
N GLY A 34 -23.38 -16.23 -24.53
CA GLY A 34 -22.03 -16.68 -24.25
C GLY A 34 -21.34 -17.24 -25.49
N PHE A 35 -20.02 -17.36 -25.45
CA PHE A 35 -19.17 -17.82 -26.55
C PHE A 35 -19.55 -19.23 -27.07
N ASP A 36 -20.09 -20.05 -26.22
CA ASP A 36 -20.49 -21.44 -26.48
C ASP A 36 -22.01 -21.66 -26.61
N ASN A 37 -22.77 -20.58 -26.72
CA ASN A 37 -24.24 -20.61 -26.84
C ASN A 37 -24.96 -21.23 -25.59
N SER A 38 -24.27 -21.42 -24.46
CA SER A 38 -24.72 -22.14 -23.27
C SER A 38 -25.54 -21.28 -22.28
N GLY A 39 -25.65 -19.98 -22.52
CA GLY A 39 -26.43 -19.07 -21.67
C GLY A 39 -26.41 -17.62 -22.11
N GLN A 40 -27.34 -16.83 -21.59
CA GLN A 40 -27.35 -15.38 -21.74
C GLN A 40 -26.72 -14.74 -20.51
N PHE A 41 -25.99 -13.63 -20.70
CA PHE A 41 -25.49 -12.82 -19.60
C PHE A 41 -26.67 -12.14 -18.89
N GLU A 42 -26.96 -12.63 -17.68
CA GLU A 42 -28.14 -12.23 -16.91
C GLU A 42 -27.81 -11.14 -15.87
N ARG A 43 -28.84 -10.66 -15.18
CA ARG A 43 -28.67 -9.66 -14.11
C ARG A 43 -27.79 -10.14 -12.97
N GLY A 44 -27.79 -11.46 -12.68
CA GLY A 44 -26.89 -12.06 -11.66
C GLY A 44 -25.42 -11.92 -12.05
N ASP A 45 -25.10 -12.22 -13.29
CA ASP A 45 -23.75 -12.09 -13.84
C ASP A 45 -23.29 -10.63 -13.88
N GLN A 46 -24.22 -9.73 -14.22
CA GLN A 46 -23.99 -8.28 -14.20
C GLN A 46 -23.59 -7.81 -12.79
N THR A 47 -24.36 -8.22 -11.78
CA THR A 47 -24.08 -7.85 -10.38
C THR A 47 -22.75 -8.43 -9.92
N ALA A 48 -22.46 -9.69 -10.27
CA ALA A 48 -21.20 -10.34 -9.93
C ALA A 48 -20.00 -9.61 -10.58
N MET A 49 -20.13 -9.20 -11.82
CA MET A 49 -19.08 -8.50 -12.56
C MET A 49 -18.78 -7.11 -11.97
N ILE A 50 -19.82 -6.35 -11.64
CA ILE A 50 -19.68 -5.06 -10.95
C ILE A 50 -19.06 -5.26 -9.56
N GLY A 51 -19.53 -6.26 -8.82
CA GLY A 51 -18.99 -6.62 -7.50
C GLY A 51 -17.50 -6.97 -7.57
N LEU A 52 -17.08 -7.73 -8.58
CA LEU A 52 -15.68 -8.06 -8.82
C LEU A 52 -14.85 -6.80 -9.11
N GLY A 53 -15.35 -5.90 -9.95
CA GLY A 53 -14.69 -4.62 -10.22
C GLY A 53 -14.50 -3.78 -8.95
N ILE A 54 -15.51 -3.73 -8.07
CA ILE A 54 -15.43 -3.04 -6.78
C ILE A 54 -14.39 -3.71 -5.87
N LEU A 55 -14.37 -5.03 -5.76
CA LEU A 55 -13.41 -5.76 -4.94
C LEU A 55 -11.97 -5.52 -5.40
N ILE A 56 -11.72 -5.54 -6.71
CA ILE A 56 -10.40 -5.24 -7.29
C ILE A 56 -10.04 -3.78 -6.99
N GLY A 57 -10.97 -2.84 -7.16
CA GLY A 57 -10.77 -1.43 -6.84
C GLY A 57 -10.41 -1.21 -5.36
N LEU A 58 -11.08 -1.88 -4.43
CA LEU A 58 -10.77 -1.84 -3.01
C LEU A 58 -9.38 -2.44 -2.72
N GLY A 59 -9.01 -3.54 -3.40
CA GLY A 59 -7.66 -4.13 -3.32
C GLY A 59 -6.59 -3.13 -3.75
N ILE A 60 -6.79 -2.41 -4.85
CA ILE A 60 -5.87 -1.36 -5.32
C ILE A 60 -5.77 -0.23 -4.27
N LEU A 61 -6.89 0.21 -3.69
CA LEU A 61 -6.90 1.25 -2.67
C LEU A 61 -6.22 0.82 -1.36
N ALA A 62 -6.14 -0.47 -1.07
CA ALA A 62 -5.41 -0.98 0.09
C ALA A 62 -3.92 -0.59 0.05
N PHE A 63 -3.32 -0.43 -1.14
CA PHE A 63 -1.95 0.07 -1.30
C PHE A 63 -1.79 1.55 -0.90
N CYS A 64 -2.88 2.29 -0.68
CA CYS A 64 -2.85 3.64 -0.13
C CYS A 64 -2.83 3.69 1.41
N ARG A 65 -3.01 2.55 2.09
CA ARG A 65 -3.07 2.44 3.57
C ARG A 65 -1.74 2.63 4.29
N PRO A 66 -0.57 2.28 3.73
CA PRO A 66 0.69 2.38 4.44
C PRO A 66 0.91 3.76 5.03
N ARG A 67 1.39 3.78 6.26
CA ARG A 67 1.82 4.99 6.97
C ARG A 67 2.86 4.65 8.01
N VAL A 68 3.76 5.57 8.27
CA VAL A 68 4.70 5.51 9.39
C VAL A 68 4.55 6.76 10.23
N THR A 69 4.48 6.57 11.52
CA THR A 69 4.49 7.63 12.54
C THR A 69 5.56 7.28 13.55
N ALA A 70 6.36 8.24 13.94
CA ALA A 70 7.38 8.06 14.95
C ALA A 70 7.35 9.24 15.91
N ASP A 71 7.65 8.97 17.16
CA ASP A 71 7.88 9.93 18.24
C ASP A 71 9.23 9.63 18.94
N ALA A 72 9.47 10.22 20.10
CA ALA A 72 10.71 10.05 20.83
C ALA A 72 10.93 8.61 21.33
N ASP A 73 9.86 7.87 21.61
CA ASP A 73 9.92 6.56 22.27
C ASP A 73 9.65 5.39 21.33
N HIS A 74 8.76 5.59 20.34
CA HIS A 74 8.23 4.52 19.51
C HIS A 74 8.18 4.87 18.05
N ILE A 75 8.23 3.83 17.20
CA ILE A 75 7.90 3.89 15.78
C ILE A 75 6.72 2.98 15.47
N LYS A 76 5.64 3.57 14.91
CA LYS A 76 4.44 2.86 14.47
C LYS A 76 4.43 2.75 12.96
N ILE A 77 4.48 1.54 12.47
CA ILE A 77 4.43 1.22 11.04
C ILE A 77 3.10 0.56 10.75
N ARG A 78 2.40 1.07 9.75
CA ARG A 78 1.23 0.41 9.17
C ARG A 78 1.52 0.12 7.72
N ASN A 79 1.59 -1.15 7.39
CA ASN A 79 1.78 -1.64 6.03
C ASN A 79 0.43 -1.93 5.33
N VAL A 80 0.47 -2.44 4.11
CA VAL A 80 -0.73 -2.90 3.37
C VAL A 80 -1.46 -3.96 4.18
N VAL A 81 -0.69 -4.94 4.67
CA VAL A 81 -1.14 -5.99 5.58
C VAL A 81 -0.34 -5.88 6.87
N GLY A 82 -1.03 -5.82 8.01
CA GLY A 82 -0.41 -5.76 9.31
C GLY A 82 0.19 -4.38 9.68
N GLY A 83 0.83 -4.36 10.84
CA GLY A 83 1.53 -3.19 11.37
C GLY A 83 2.36 -3.57 12.58
N TYR A 84 3.28 -2.67 12.93
CA TYR A 84 4.21 -2.82 14.04
C TYR A 84 4.16 -1.57 14.90
N ASP A 85 4.29 -1.75 16.21
CA ASP A 85 4.50 -0.70 17.20
C ASP A 85 5.74 -1.09 18.00
N LEU A 86 6.86 -0.45 17.70
CA LEU A 86 8.16 -0.85 18.19
C LEU A 86 8.80 0.29 18.98
N PRO A 87 9.31 0.04 20.21
CA PRO A 87 10.17 0.99 20.89
C PRO A 87 11.50 1.10 20.15
N TRP A 88 12.13 2.28 20.16
CA TRP A 88 13.42 2.48 19.51
C TRP A 88 14.54 1.57 20.05
N SER A 89 14.40 1.11 21.29
CA SER A 89 15.36 0.20 21.94
C SER A 89 15.52 -1.15 21.24
N VAL A 90 14.54 -1.61 20.45
CA VAL A 90 14.65 -2.86 19.69
C VAL A 90 15.15 -2.63 18.26
N VAL A 91 15.23 -1.37 17.82
CA VAL A 91 15.67 -1.00 16.48
C VAL A 91 17.18 -0.82 16.46
N ARG A 92 17.87 -1.59 15.63
CA ARG A 92 19.32 -1.47 15.41
C ARG A 92 19.66 -0.34 14.45
N ALA A 93 18.93 -0.27 13.32
CA ALA A 93 19.17 0.73 12.28
C ALA A 93 17.97 0.97 11.38
N VAL A 94 17.90 2.19 10.81
CA VAL A 94 16.98 2.51 9.72
C VAL A 94 17.74 2.46 8.40
N ARG A 95 17.43 1.48 7.55
CA ARG A 95 18.10 1.25 6.26
C ARG A 95 17.24 1.71 5.09
N PHE A 96 17.91 2.20 4.07
CA PHE A 96 17.29 2.51 2.79
C PHE A 96 18.32 2.28 1.68
N ASP A 97 18.33 1.07 1.16
CA ASP A 97 19.28 0.65 0.14
C ASP A 97 18.80 1.01 -1.26
N ARG A 98 19.73 1.26 -2.18
CA ARG A 98 19.42 1.66 -3.56
C ARG A 98 18.62 0.62 -4.33
N ASN A 99 18.78 -0.66 -3.98
CA ASN A 99 18.08 -1.78 -4.62
C ASN A 99 16.80 -2.19 -3.89
N SER A 100 16.46 -1.53 -2.78
CA SER A 100 15.23 -1.81 -2.03
C SER A 100 14.11 -0.86 -2.49
N PRO A 101 12.91 -1.38 -2.78
CA PRO A 101 11.78 -0.56 -3.19
C PRO A 101 11.21 0.30 -2.05
N TRP A 102 11.55 0.01 -0.79
CA TRP A 102 11.13 0.73 0.41
C TRP A 102 12.20 0.72 1.49
N ALA A 103 12.06 1.63 2.46
CA ALA A 103 12.91 1.67 3.63
C ALA A 103 12.61 0.47 4.55
N GLN A 104 13.60 0.10 5.37
CA GLN A 104 13.53 -1.04 6.29
C GLN A 104 14.06 -0.64 7.66
N LEU A 105 13.48 -1.22 8.72
CA LEU A 105 14.08 -1.29 10.04
C LEU A 105 14.83 -2.60 10.18
N GLU A 106 16.05 -2.53 10.66
CA GLU A 106 16.80 -3.68 11.13
C GLU A 106 16.67 -3.72 12.66
N LEU A 107 16.24 -4.84 13.19
CA LEU A 107 16.06 -5.04 14.61
C LEU A 107 17.30 -5.73 15.23
N HIS A 108 17.42 -5.70 16.55
CA HIS A 108 18.55 -6.32 17.26
C HIS A 108 18.55 -7.85 17.19
N ASP A 109 17.43 -8.48 16.90
CA ASP A 109 17.26 -9.93 16.69
C ASP A 109 17.49 -10.36 15.24
N ASP A 110 18.07 -9.47 14.40
CA ASP A 110 18.31 -9.64 12.97
C ASP A 110 17.03 -9.72 12.10
N GLU A 111 15.84 -9.47 12.67
CA GLU A 111 14.60 -9.33 11.89
C GLU A 111 14.61 -8.00 11.12
N GLN A 112 13.99 -8.02 9.94
CA GLN A 112 13.83 -6.83 9.09
C GLN A 112 12.35 -6.49 8.92
N VAL A 113 11.97 -5.27 9.25
CA VAL A 113 10.62 -4.76 9.11
C VAL A 113 10.57 -3.73 7.99
N SER A 114 9.81 -4.03 6.93
CA SER A 114 9.63 -3.12 5.80
C SER A 114 8.71 -1.95 6.13
N ILE A 115 9.09 -0.74 5.69
CA ILE A 115 8.29 0.49 5.84
C ILE A 115 7.70 0.84 4.48
N HIS A 116 6.54 0.28 4.14
CA HIS A 116 5.88 0.52 2.84
C HIS A 116 5.42 1.98 2.64
N ALA A 117 5.43 2.80 3.70
CA ALA A 117 5.13 4.22 3.61
C ALA A 117 6.25 5.07 3.00
N LEU A 118 7.50 4.57 3.00
CA LEU A 118 8.69 5.24 2.47
C LEU A 118 9.22 4.45 1.28
N GLN A 119 8.73 4.79 0.10
CA GLN A 119 9.03 4.09 -1.15
C GLN A 119 10.10 4.80 -1.96
N ALA A 120 11.00 4.04 -2.60
CA ALA A 120 12.00 4.58 -3.50
C ALA A 120 11.38 5.41 -4.66
N ALA A 121 10.16 5.07 -5.08
CA ALA A 121 9.41 5.81 -6.08
C ALA A 121 9.12 7.28 -5.66
N ASP A 122 9.01 7.56 -4.36
CA ASP A 122 8.77 8.90 -3.82
C ASP A 122 10.06 9.76 -3.72
N LYS A 123 11.21 9.21 -4.14
CA LYS A 123 12.52 9.91 -4.24
C LYS A 123 12.87 10.72 -2.97
N ASP A 124 12.99 12.05 -3.14
CA ASP A 124 13.44 12.96 -2.07
C ASP A 124 12.54 12.90 -0.82
N TYR A 125 11.23 12.69 -1.00
CA TYR A 125 10.30 12.53 0.12
C TYR A 125 10.62 11.29 0.98
N ALA A 126 10.98 10.17 0.34
CA ALA A 126 11.39 8.96 1.08
C ALA A 126 12.73 9.16 1.79
N VAL A 127 13.68 9.84 1.14
CA VAL A 127 14.99 10.18 1.75
C VAL A 127 14.80 11.10 2.96
N GLU A 128 13.97 12.12 2.85
CA GLU A 128 13.64 13.03 3.96
C GLU A 128 12.99 12.27 5.13
N GLY A 129 12.03 11.38 4.84
CA GLY A 129 11.40 10.53 5.84
C GLY A 129 12.41 9.63 6.55
N VAL A 130 13.32 8.99 5.82
CA VAL A 130 14.38 8.16 6.41
C VAL A 130 15.34 8.97 7.27
N ARG A 131 15.72 10.18 6.83
CA ARG A 131 16.55 11.09 7.63
C ARG A 131 15.89 11.47 8.95
N ALA A 132 14.60 11.80 8.91
CA ALA A 132 13.83 12.11 10.11
C ALA A 132 13.75 10.92 11.08
N LEU A 133 13.50 9.70 10.57
CA LEU A 133 13.48 8.49 11.38
C LEU A 133 14.85 8.18 12.00
N ARG A 134 15.95 8.38 11.25
CA ARG A 134 17.32 8.20 11.77
C ARG A 134 17.64 9.20 12.87
N ALA A 135 17.20 10.45 12.73
CA ALA A 135 17.40 11.47 13.75
C ALA A 135 16.66 11.13 15.05
N LEU A 136 15.41 10.64 14.97
CA LEU A 136 14.65 10.21 16.14
C LEU A 136 15.30 8.97 16.79
N HIS A 137 15.74 8.01 15.99
CA HIS A 137 16.42 6.82 16.49
C HIS A 137 17.72 7.20 17.24
N SER A 138 18.58 8.04 16.64
CA SER A 138 19.81 8.51 17.32
C SER A 138 19.51 9.22 18.62
N ALA A 139 18.51 10.12 18.64
CA ALA A 139 18.13 10.82 19.84
C ALA A 139 17.61 9.90 20.95
N ALA A 140 16.92 8.81 20.59
CA ALA A 140 16.41 7.82 21.52
C ALA A 140 17.50 6.88 22.06
N VAL A 141 18.54 6.61 21.29
CA VAL A 141 19.68 5.75 21.70
C VAL A 141 20.67 6.54 22.58
N ASP A 142 20.80 7.85 22.34
CA ASP A 142 21.72 8.74 23.07
C ASP A 142 21.11 9.27 24.40
N ALA A 143 19.83 9.02 24.65
CA ALA A 143 19.09 9.45 25.84
C ALA A 143 19.14 8.41 26.96
#